data_438b00cfbd69596060a003b642ae656e
#
_entry.id   438b00cfbd69596060a003b642ae656e
#
_cell.length_a   1.000
_cell.length_b   1.000
_cell.length_c   1.000
_cell.angle_alpha   90.00
_cell.angle_beta   90.00
_cell.angle_gamma   90.00
#
_symmetry.space_group_name_H-M   'P 1'
#
loop_
_entity.id
_entity.type
_entity.pdbx_description
1 polymer ?
#
loop_
_entity_poly.entity_id
_entity_poly.type
_entity_poly.pdbx_seq_one_letter_code
_entity_poly.pdbx_strand_id
1 'polypeptide(L)'
;MSAGVVIAGGGLAAQRCAEALRHGGYEGAIKIVSNELHVPYNRPPLSKALLAGTKEPDDVLFRSADWSAEQGIELLLGDGAAGLDVERRKLLLESGAQLDYDDLVIATGSRARQLPGSEQYTNIHSLRTLGDAIRLREVLQPGTRLAVLGAGLIGQEVAATAIGHGAEVTLIEAEPLPLARALHPELAQWLVDLQREEGVEVKLDARATELIGDGDRLQALLLDDGSRVELDEMLVAIGVIPNSEWLPDELALLAARPDIHAAGDVAGGDHWELAGHQGKAAAKAILGQAPAPPPFTGWWSDLHGVRLQGLGAPAANDEIVFKGNPAERDFHAVVSRDGVPVAALAVGQPREIPRLRKLLAEHALSQPSKEAA
;
A
#
# COMPACT_ATOMS: atom_id res chain seq x y z
N MET A 1 35.19 -5.90 -13.87
CA MET A 1 34.54 -6.17 -12.59
C MET A 1 33.06 -6.37 -12.87
N SER A 2 32.39 -7.30 -12.21
CA SER A 2 30.94 -7.53 -12.31
C SER A 2 30.21 -6.25 -11.90
N ALA A 3 29.16 -5.86 -12.64
CA ALA A 3 28.35 -4.70 -12.35
C ALA A 3 27.42 -4.94 -11.14
N GLY A 4 27.13 -6.21 -10.86
CA GLY A 4 26.34 -6.64 -9.73
C GLY A 4 24.83 -6.49 -9.92
N VAL A 5 24.11 -6.50 -8.80
CA VAL A 5 22.65 -6.36 -8.77
C VAL A 5 22.27 -4.91 -8.49
N VAL A 6 21.43 -4.34 -9.38
CA VAL A 6 20.81 -3.04 -9.15
C VAL A 6 19.32 -3.26 -8.84
N ILE A 7 18.84 -2.67 -7.73
CA ILE A 7 17.45 -2.73 -7.29
C ILE A 7 16.85 -1.33 -7.42
N ALA A 8 15.97 -1.13 -8.38
CA ALA A 8 15.29 0.13 -8.62
C ALA A 8 14.03 0.23 -7.73
N GLY A 9 14.12 1.00 -6.65
CA GLY A 9 13.10 1.23 -5.63
C GLY A 9 13.63 1.04 -4.22
N GLY A 10 13.15 1.85 -3.26
CA GLY A 10 13.53 1.84 -1.83
C GLY A 10 12.45 1.28 -0.91
N GLY A 11 11.54 0.44 -1.41
CA GLY A 11 10.44 -0.13 -0.62
C GLY A 11 10.75 -1.50 0.01
N LEU A 12 9.70 -2.14 0.55
CA LEU A 12 9.78 -3.45 1.18
C LEU A 12 10.38 -4.52 0.26
N ALA A 13 9.93 -4.57 -1.01
CA ALA A 13 10.40 -5.58 -1.96
C ALA A 13 11.91 -5.45 -2.18
N ALA A 14 12.41 -4.22 -2.35
CA ALA A 14 13.85 -3.93 -2.49
C ALA A 14 14.65 -4.37 -1.27
N GLN A 15 14.21 -3.99 -0.07
CA GLN A 15 14.88 -4.38 1.19
C GLN A 15 14.92 -5.90 1.34
N ARG A 16 13.80 -6.59 1.10
CA ARG A 16 13.74 -8.05 1.23
C ARG A 16 14.56 -8.78 0.16
N CYS A 17 14.68 -8.20 -1.04
CA CYS A 17 15.57 -8.71 -2.07
C CYS A 17 17.04 -8.60 -1.65
N ALA A 18 17.49 -7.43 -1.23
CA ALA A 18 18.86 -7.20 -0.80
C ALA A 18 19.25 -8.08 0.41
N GLU A 19 18.38 -8.17 1.44
CA GLU A 19 18.57 -9.07 2.58
C GLU A 19 18.67 -10.54 2.13
N ALA A 20 17.79 -10.99 1.23
CA ALA A 20 17.78 -12.38 0.77
C ALA A 20 19.00 -12.73 -0.08
N LEU A 21 19.51 -11.81 -0.89
CA LEU A 21 20.75 -11.97 -1.64
C LEU A 21 21.94 -12.20 -0.69
N ARG A 22 22.09 -11.34 0.34
CA ARG A 22 23.20 -11.49 1.32
C ARG A 22 23.07 -12.76 2.14
N HIS A 23 21.88 -13.10 2.64
CA HIS A 23 21.65 -14.36 3.35
C HIS A 23 21.87 -15.60 2.47
N GLY A 24 21.63 -15.48 1.15
CA GLY A 24 21.87 -16.53 0.18
C GLY A 24 23.33 -16.65 -0.28
N GLY A 25 24.26 -15.85 0.26
CA GLY A 25 25.69 -15.91 -0.05
C GLY A 25 26.10 -15.13 -1.29
N TYR A 26 25.29 -14.21 -1.81
CA TYR A 26 25.69 -13.33 -2.92
C TYR A 26 26.78 -12.36 -2.47
N GLU A 27 27.98 -12.47 -3.04
CA GLU A 27 29.16 -11.66 -2.68
C GLU A 27 29.36 -10.43 -3.62
N GLY A 28 28.63 -10.36 -4.75
CA GLY A 28 28.73 -9.26 -5.72
C GLY A 28 28.18 -7.94 -5.17
N ALA A 29 28.38 -6.86 -5.91
CA ALA A 29 27.84 -5.55 -5.57
C ALA A 29 26.31 -5.57 -5.55
N ILE A 30 25.70 -4.89 -4.56
CA ILE A 30 24.25 -4.63 -4.50
C ILE A 30 24.05 -3.13 -4.34
N LYS A 31 23.23 -2.55 -5.23
CA LYS A 31 22.83 -1.14 -5.17
C LYS A 31 21.33 -1.03 -5.06
N ILE A 32 20.83 -0.24 -4.10
CA ILE A 32 19.43 0.14 -4.00
C ILE A 32 19.31 1.60 -4.45
N VAL A 33 18.49 1.85 -5.46
CA VAL A 33 18.23 3.17 -6.03
C VAL A 33 16.84 3.63 -5.60
N SER A 34 16.72 4.83 -5.04
CA SER A 34 15.44 5.37 -4.59
C SER A 34 15.35 6.87 -4.84
N ASN A 35 14.20 7.36 -5.28
CA ASN A 35 13.91 8.79 -5.38
C ASN A 35 13.62 9.42 -4.00
N GLU A 36 13.38 8.63 -2.95
CA GLU A 36 13.24 9.11 -1.59
C GLU A 36 14.61 9.28 -0.92
N LEU A 37 14.74 10.30 -0.05
CA LEU A 37 15.97 10.59 0.72
C LEU A 37 16.16 9.65 1.92
N HIS A 38 15.17 8.84 2.22
CA HIS A 38 15.17 7.95 3.39
C HIS A 38 15.63 6.55 3.00
N VAL A 39 16.36 5.90 3.91
CA VAL A 39 16.64 4.46 3.82
C VAL A 39 15.33 3.68 3.76
N PRO A 40 15.30 2.44 3.21
CA PRO A 40 14.07 1.65 3.12
C PRO A 40 13.33 1.51 4.45
N TYR A 41 12.03 1.78 4.46
CA TYR A 41 11.19 1.83 5.65
C TYR A 41 9.83 1.14 5.44
N ASN A 42 9.16 0.85 6.56
CA ASN A 42 7.85 0.23 6.62
C ASN A 42 6.73 1.26 6.43
N ARG A 43 5.93 1.14 5.35
CA ARG A 43 4.87 2.10 5.02
C ARG A 43 3.59 1.96 5.85
N PRO A 44 3.11 0.77 6.28
CA PRO A 44 1.88 0.64 7.05
C PRO A 44 1.76 1.53 8.31
N PRO A 45 2.83 1.89 9.04
CA PRO A 45 2.74 2.84 10.15
C PRO A 45 2.44 4.28 9.74
N LEU A 46 2.59 4.67 8.47
CA LEU A 46 2.48 6.07 8.01
C LEU A 46 1.10 6.67 8.28
N SER A 47 0.02 5.90 8.08
CA SER A 47 -1.37 6.31 8.32
C SER A 47 -1.83 6.11 9.78
N LYS A 48 -1.00 5.48 10.61
CA LYS A 48 -1.32 5.03 11.97
C LYS A 48 -0.35 5.65 12.99
N ALA A 49 0.57 4.83 13.50
CA ALA A 49 1.45 5.19 14.61
C ALA A 49 2.36 6.39 14.33
N LEU A 50 2.83 6.57 13.08
CA LEU A 50 3.62 7.75 12.69
C LEU A 50 2.74 9.00 12.61
N LEU A 51 1.59 8.91 11.93
CA LEU A 51 0.62 10.01 11.85
C LEU A 51 0.09 10.38 13.24
N ALA A 52 -0.18 9.39 14.10
CA ALA A 52 -0.59 9.58 15.49
C ALA A 52 0.52 10.16 16.39
N GLY A 53 1.76 10.28 15.92
CA GLY A 53 2.89 10.78 16.73
C GLY A 53 3.37 9.81 17.82
N THR A 54 2.93 8.54 17.79
CA THR A 54 3.38 7.50 18.73
C THR A 54 4.64 6.77 18.26
N LYS A 55 5.05 7.01 17.01
CA LYS A 55 6.34 6.62 16.42
C LYS A 55 6.98 7.81 15.73
N GLU A 56 8.32 7.82 15.77
CA GLU A 56 9.12 8.76 15.01
C GLU A 56 9.63 8.14 13.70
N PRO A 57 10.17 8.94 12.75
CA PRO A 57 10.67 8.44 11.47
C PRO A 57 11.63 7.27 11.57
N ASP A 58 12.55 7.27 12.53
CA ASP A 58 13.53 6.20 12.72
C ASP A 58 12.90 4.88 13.20
N ASP A 59 11.75 4.93 13.88
CA ASP A 59 11.05 3.73 14.38
C ASP A 59 10.40 2.89 13.26
N VAL A 60 10.31 3.44 12.06
CA VAL A 60 9.70 2.75 10.92
C VAL A 60 10.71 2.20 9.92
N LEU A 61 12.00 2.45 10.10
CA LEU A 61 13.06 1.95 9.23
C LEU A 61 13.13 0.41 9.28
N PHE A 62 13.36 -0.24 8.14
CA PHE A 62 13.64 -1.67 8.15
C PHE A 62 15.02 -1.97 8.70
N ARG A 63 16.01 -1.17 8.33
CA ARG A 63 17.40 -1.24 8.75
C ARG A 63 18.00 0.17 8.74
N SER A 64 19.07 0.38 9.50
CA SER A 64 19.84 1.62 9.44
C SER A 64 20.73 1.68 8.18
N ALA A 65 21.22 2.87 7.85
CA ALA A 65 22.20 3.04 6.79
C ALA A 65 23.52 2.30 7.10
N ASP A 66 23.93 2.31 8.37
CA ASP A 66 25.14 1.60 8.83
C ASP A 66 25.02 0.10 8.58
N TRP A 67 23.86 -0.50 8.91
CA TRP A 67 23.63 -1.91 8.61
C TRP A 67 23.78 -2.20 7.10
N SER A 68 23.24 -1.33 6.24
CA SER A 68 23.38 -1.51 4.79
C SER A 68 24.83 -1.46 4.35
N ALA A 69 25.61 -0.52 4.89
CA ALA A 69 27.03 -0.40 4.62
C ALA A 69 27.82 -1.63 5.11
N GLU A 70 27.53 -2.13 6.32
CA GLU A 70 28.13 -3.36 6.87
C GLU A 70 27.84 -4.59 6.00
N GLN A 71 26.66 -4.63 5.37
CA GLN A 71 26.29 -5.70 4.43
C GLN A 71 26.83 -5.45 3.01
N GLY A 72 27.58 -4.39 2.76
CA GLY A 72 28.07 -4.03 1.43
C GLY A 72 26.93 -3.70 0.44
N ILE A 73 25.83 -3.14 0.93
CA ILE A 73 24.70 -2.65 0.13
C ILE A 73 24.83 -1.15 -0.02
N GLU A 74 25.05 -0.68 -1.24
CA GLU A 74 25.12 0.74 -1.58
C GLU A 74 23.72 1.32 -1.71
N LEU A 75 23.43 2.42 -1.01
CA LEU A 75 22.16 3.13 -1.06
C LEU A 75 22.34 4.43 -1.88
N LEU A 76 21.68 4.53 -3.02
CA LEU A 76 21.61 5.72 -3.87
C LEU A 76 20.23 6.36 -3.64
N LEU A 77 20.17 7.29 -2.69
CA LEU A 77 18.94 7.93 -2.22
C LEU A 77 18.78 9.31 -2.84
N GLY A 78 17.54 9.71 -3.13
CA GLY A 78 17.21 11.00 -3.76
C GLY A 78 17.51 11.04 -5.25
N ASP A 79 17.70 9.87 -5.90
CA ASP A 79 17.99 9.80 -7.33
C ASP A 79 17.29 8.56 -7.91
N GLY A 80 16.09 8.74 -8.40
CA GLY A 80 15.20 7.69 -8.87
C GLY A 80 15.58 7.11 -10.23
N ALA A 81 14.97 5.97 -10.56
CA ALA A 81 15.06 5.39 -11.89
C ALA A 81 14.23 6.22 -12.89
N ALA A 82 14.85 6.64 -14.01
CA ALA A 82 14.26 7.51 -15.03
C ALA A 82 14.23 6.87 -16.43
N GLY A 83 14.97 5.77 -16.66
CA GLY A 83 14.98 5.06 -17.94
C GLY A 83 15.79 3.78 -17.88
N LEU A 84 15.63 2.92 -18.89
CA LEU A 84 16.28 1.63 -18.98
C LEU A 84 16.77 1.39 -20.42
N ASP A 85 18.08 1.21 -20.58
CA ASP A 85 18.68 0.67 -21.81
C ASP A 85 18.92 -0.84 -21.62
N VAL A 86 17.96 -1.62 -22.09
CA VAL A 86 17.95 -3.08 -21.94
C VAL A 86 19.10 -3.74 -22.67
N GLU A 87 19.44 -3.24 -23.86
CA GLU A 87 20.48 -3.82 -24.72
C GLU A 87 21.89 -3.59 -24.15
N ARG A 88 22.10 -2.42 -23.53
CA ARG A 88 23.38 -2.08 -22.90
C ARG A 88 23.43 -2.42 -21.42
N ARG A 89 22.33 -2.94 -20.85
CA ARG A 89 22.19 -3.23 -19.43
C ARG A 89 22.53 -2.03 -18.54
N LYS A 90 21.86 -0.89 -18.82
CA LYS A 90 22.08 0.36 -18.09
C LYS A 90 20.76 0.89 -17.52
N LEU A 91 20.75 1.15 -16.23
CA LEU A 91 19.70 1.92 -15.58
C LEU A 91 20.10 3.40 -15.64
N LEU A 92 19.21 4.25 -16.18
CA LEU A 92 19.35 5.71 -16.17
C LEU A 92 18.65 6.27 -14.93
N LEU A 93 19.34 7.16 -14.22
CA LEU A 93 18.81 7.84 -13.04
C LEU A 93 18.29 9.23 -13.40
N GLU A 94 17.47 9.84 -12.52
CA GLU A 94 16.90 11.18 -12.68
C GLU A 94 18.00 12.26 -12.81
N SER A 95 19.14 12.08 -12.13
CA SER A 95 20.33 12.96 -12.25
C SER A 95 21.03 12.87 -13.60
N GLY A 96 20.67 11.90 -14.46
CA GLY A 96 21.38 11.59 -15.71
C GLY A 96 22.55 10.60 -15.53
N ALA A 97 22.85 10.16 -14.31
CA ALA A 97 23.83 9.09 -14.07
C ALA A 97 23.34 7.77 -14.64
N GLN A 98 24.27 6.88 -14.99
CA GLN A 98 23.98 5.55 -15.52
C GLN A 98 24.65 4.49 -14.66
N LEU A 99 23.90 3.44 -14.35
CA LEU A 99 24.38 2.29 -13.61
C LEU A 99 24.37 1.06 -14.50
N ASP A 100 25.53 0.41 -14.65
CA ASP A 100 25.59 -0.91 -15.26
C ASP A 100 25.05 -1.94 -14.28
N TYR A 101 24.39 -3.00 -14.77
CA TYR A 101 23.89 -4.12 -13.98
C TYR A 101 24.16 -5.47 -14.65
N ASP A 102 24.36 -6.49 -13.85
CA ASP A 102 24.30 -7.89 -14.31
C ASP A 102 22.87 -8.39 -14.18
N ASP A 103 22.21 -8.08 -13.05
CA ASP A 103 20.78 -8.30 -12.79
C ASP A 103 20.12 -7.00 -12.35
N LEU A 104 18.90 -6.75 -12.84
CA LEU A 104 18.06 -5.63 -12.46
C LEU A 104 16.79 -6.11 -11.74
N VAL A 105 16.49 -5.55 -10.56
CA VAL A 105 15.21 -5.77 -9.88
C VAL A 105 14.39 -4.50 -9.97
N ILE A 106 13.27 -4.54 -10.69
CA ILE A 106 12.29 -3.46 -10.79
C ILE A 106 11.36 -3.56 -9.58
N ALA A 107 11.56 -2.67 -8.60
CA ALA A 107 10.85 -2.63 -7.32
C ALA A 107 10.37 -1.20 -6.97
N THR A 108 10.06 -0.39 -7.99
CA THR A 108 9.66 1.02 -7.89
C THR A 108 8.32 1.24 -7.20
N GLY A 109 7.54 0.19 -6.99
CA GLY A 109 6.29 0.24 -6.27
C GLY A 109 5.22 1.08 -6.98
N SER A 110 4.50 1.88 -6.20
CA SER A 110 3.39 2.72 -6.67
C SER A 110 3.39 4.08 -5.97
N ARG A 111 2.76 5.07 -6.60
CA ARG A 111 2.50 6.41 -6.05
C ARG A 111 1.00 6.64 -5.84
N ALA A 112 0.66 7.57 -4.95
CA ALA A 112 -0.72 7.99 -4.76
C ALA A 112 -1.29 8.63 -6.04
N ARG A 113 -2.52 8.28 -6.37
CA ARG A 113 -3.28 8.92 -7.45
C ARG A 113 -3.63 10.34 -7.03
N GLN A 114 -3.34 11.30 -7.89
CA GLN A 114 -3.71 12.69 -7.70
C GLN A 114 -5.12 12.97 -8.22
N LEU A 115 -5.80 13.93 -7.64
CA LEU A 115 -7.05 14.46 -8.15
C LEU A 115 -6.72 15.55 -9.20
N PRO A 116 -7.27 15.50 -10.42
CA PRO A 116 -7.04 16.56 -11.40
C PRO A 116 -7.39 17.94 -10.86
N GLY A 117 -6.51 18.93 -11.05
CA GLY A 117 -6.68 20.29 -10.55
C GLY A 117 -6.31 20.49 -9.08
N SER A 118 -5.81 19.43 -8.40
CA SER A 118 -5.38 19.54 -7.00
C SER A 118 -4.01 20.22 -6.84
N GLU A 119 -3.20 20.21 -7.88
CA GLU A 119 -1.80 20.69 -7.89
C GLU A 119 -1.64 22.19 -7.66
N GLN A 120 -2.72 22.97 -7.80
CA GLN A 120 -2.72 24.39 -7.50
C GLN A 120 -2.91 24.73 -6.01
N TYR A 121 -3.30 23.73 -5.19
CA TYR A 121 -3.62 23.96 -3.78
C TYR A 121 -2.56 23.38 -2.85
N THR A 122 -2.14 24.17 -1.87
CA THR A 122 -1.09 23.81 -0.89
C THR A 122 -1.59 22.94 0.27
N ASN A 123 -2.91 22.92 0.50
CA ASN A 123 -3.57 22.16 1.59
C ASN A 123 -4.25 20.87 1.10
N ILE A 124 -3.80 20.36 -0.04
CA ILE A 124 -4.17 19.03 -0.52
C ILE A 124 -2.99 18.08 -0.34
N HIS A 125 -3.23 16.99 0.33
CA HIS A 125 -2.23 16.00 0.71
C HIS A 125 -2.48 14.66 0.03
N SER A 126 -1.42 13.91 -0.19
CA SER A 126 -1.44 12.47 -0.41
C SER A 126 -0.75 11.77 0.76
N LEU A 127 -0.91 10.46 0.88
CA LEU A 127 -0.19 9.69 1.88
C LEU A 127 0.40 8.41 1.27
N ARG A 128 1.68 8.47 0.93
CA ARG A 128 2.44 7.33 0.40
C ARG A 128 3.86 7.28 0.95
N THR A 129 4.48 8.43 1.16
CA THR A 129 5.87 8.56 1.60
C THR A 129 5.97 9.00 3.05
N LEU A 130 7.16 8.83 3.64
CA LEU A 130 7.45 9.32 4.98
C LEU A 130 7.27 10.83 5.09
N GLY A 131 7.72 11.57 4.05
CA GLY A 131 7.52 13.01 3.97
C GLY A 131 6.06 13.42 3.93
N ASP A 132 5.19 12.66 3.25
CA ASP A 132 3.74 12.92 3.23
C ASP A 132 3.15 12.78 4.64
N ALA A 133 3.52 11.70 5.35
CA ALA A 133 3.01 11.46 6.71
C ALA A 133 3.44 12.55 7.69
N ILE A 134 4.69 13.04 7.59
CA ILE A 134 5.19 14.12 8.42
C ILE A 134 4.40 15.41 8.15
N ARG A 135 4.24 15.81 6.88
CA ARG A 135 3.47 17.00 6.51
C ARG A 135 2.01 16.91 6.96
N LEU A 136 1.37 15.77 6.76
CA LEU A 136 -0.02 15.58 7.18
C LEU A 136 -0.14 15.65 8.72
N ARG A 137 0.81 15.07 9.47
CA ARG A 137 0.84 15.16 10.95
C ARG A 137 0.92 16.60 11.45
N GLU A 138 1.70 17.45 10.78
CA GLU A 138 1.89 18.85 11.19
C GLU A 138 0.60 19.69 11.09
N VAL A 139 -0.28 19.39 10.15
CA VAL A 139 -1.52 20.13 9.92
C VAL A 139 -2.72 19.57 10.69
N LEU A 140 -2.64 18.35 11.20
CA LEU A 140 -3.70 17.74 11.99
C LEU A 140 -3.67 18.26 13.42
N GLN A 141 -4.50 19.28 13.70
CA GLN A 141 -4.66 19.91 15.01
C GLN A 141 -6.12 19.77 15.48
N PRO A 142 -6.38 19.89 16.80
CA PRO A 142 -7.76 19.93 17.29
C PRO A 142 -8.59 21.01 16.57
N GLY A 143 -9.76 20.60 16.04
CA GLY A 143 -10.66 21.47 15.28
C GLY A 143 -10.30 21.65 13.80
N THR A 144 -9.20 21.05 13.27
CA THR A 144 -8.94 21.02 11.83
C THR A 144 -10.06 20.27 11.11
N ARG A 145 -10.71 20.88 10.13
CA ARG A 145 -11.68 20.23 9.25
C ARG A 145 -10.94 19.50 8.15
N LEU A 146 -10.87 18.17 8.27
CA LEU A 146 -10.20 17.32 7.29
C LEU A 146 -11.22 16.64 6.38
N ALA A 147 -11.18 16.92 5.08
CA ALA A 147 -11.88 16.12 4.08
C ALA A 147 -10.97 14.97 3.61
N VAL A 148 -11.43 13.73 3.69
CA VAL A 148 -10.75 12.54 3.18
C VAL A 148 -11.50 12.04 1.96
N LEU A 149 -10.90 12.16 0.79
CA LEU A 149 -11.47 11.69 -0.47
C LEU A 149 -11.00 10.27 -0.78
N GLY A 150 -11.92 9.31 -0.68
CA GLY A 150 -11.72 7.87 -0.83
C GLY A 150 -11.69 7.12 0.50
N ALA A 151 -12.63 6.19 0.68
CA ALA A 151 -12.77 5.35 1.87
C ALA A 151 -12.10 3.96 1.71
N GLY A 152 -10.98 3.89 0.99
CA GLY A 152 -10.07 2.74 0.99
C GLY A 152 -9.36 2.57 2.34
N LEU A 153 -8.48 1.56 2.47
CA LEU A 153 -7.77 1.28 3.74
C LEU A 153 -7.05 2.52 4.29
N ILE A 154 -6.31 3.26 3.44
CA ILE A 154 -5.56 4.45 3.87
C ILE A 154 -6.52 5.57 4.33
N GLY A 155 -7.59 5.83 3.58
CA GLY A 155 -8.57 6.86 3.95
C GLY A 155 -9.26 6.55 5.29
N GLN A 156 -9.65 5.29 5.50
CA GLN A 156 -10.22 4.80 6.76
C GLN A 156 -9.25 4.99 7.94
N GLU A 157 -7.99 4.62 7.76
CA GLU A 157 -6.95 4.73 8.79
C GLU A 157 -6.62 6.17 9.15
N VAL A 158 -6.53 7.05 8.14
CA VAL A 158 -6.28 8.48 8.37
C VAL A 158 -7.48 9.13 9.04
N ALA A 159 -8.72 8.80 8.64
CA ALA A 159 -9.91 9.29 9.31
C ALA A 159 -9.90 8.92 10.80
N ALA A 160 -9.64 7.66 11.13
CA ALA A 160 -9.54 7.19 12.51
C ALA A 160 -8.41 7.88 13.30
N THR A 161 -7.25 8.09 12.69
CA THR A 161 -6.12 8.75 13.35
C THR A 161 -6.38 10.23 13.55
N ALA A 162 -6.99 10.93 12.57
CA ALA A 162 -7.30 12.35 12.63
C ALA A 162 -8.36 12.67 13.73
N ILE A 163 -9.39 11.83 13.88
CA ILE A 163 -10.32 11.91 15.02
C ILE A 163 -9.54 11.84 16.35
N GLY A 164 -8.55 10.95 16.45
CA GLY A 164 -7.68 10.85 17.63
C GLY A 164 -6.88 12.13 17.94
N HIS A 165 -6.61 12.97 16.94
CA HIS A 165 -6.02 14.29 17.07
C HIS A 165 -7.03 15.40 17.40
N GLY A 166 -8.35 15.08 17.43
CA GLY A 166 -9.42 16.06 17.67
C GLY A 166 -9.80 16.84 16.41
N ALA A 167 -9.48 16.35 15.23
CA ALA A 167 -9.93 16.92 13.97
C ALA A 167 -11.40 16.60 13.70
N GLU A 168 -12.08 17.46 12.94
CA GLU A 168 -13.41 17.21 12.39
C GLU A 168 -13.23 16.54 11.01
N VAL A 169 -13.70 15.29 10.87
CA VAL A 169 -13.40 14.49 9.68
C VAL A 169 -14.64 14.21 8.86
N THR A 170 -14.60 14.56 7.56
CA THR A 170 -15.57 14.12 6.56
C THR A 170 -14.91 13.13 5.62
N LEU A 171 -15.33 11.86 5.64
CA LEU A 171 -14.88 10.78 4.76
C LEU A 171 -15.85 10.64 3.59
N ILE A 172 -15.35 10.82 2.36
CA ILE A 172 -16.14 10.87 1.13
C ILE A 172 -15.78 9.67 0.25
N GLU A 173 -16.79 8.87 -0.14
CA GLU A 173 -16.61 7.69 -0.97
C GLU A 173 -17.55 7.74 -2.17
N ALA A 174 -16.99 7.50 -3.34
CA ALA A 174 -17.70 7.52 -4.61
C ALA A 174 -18.62 6.31 -4.85
N GLU A 175 -18.33 5.22 -4.15
CA GLU A 175 -19.13 3.99 -4.23
C GLU A 175 -20.15 3.92 -3.09
N PRO A 176 -21.23 3.13 -3.26
CA PRO A 176 -22.26 2.97 -2.21
C PRO A 176 -21.71 2.39 -0.90
N LEU A 177 -20.64 1.61 -0.97
CA LEU A 177 -19.96 1.02 0.20
C LEU A 177 -18.44 1.03 -0.01
N PRO A 178 -17.65 1.27 1.05
CA PRO A 178 -16.20 1.26 0.97
C PRO A 178 -15.67 -0.16 0.77
N LEU A 179 -14.47 -0.27 0.17
CA LEU A 179 -13.75 -1.54 0.04
C LEU A 179 -14.54 -2.66 -0.64
N ALA A 180 -15.45 -2.35 -1.57
CA ALA A 180 -16.37 -3.30 -2.22
C ALA A 180 -15.67 -4.50 -2.90
N ARG A 181 -14.36 -4.39 -3.21
CA ARG A 181 -13.56 -5.49 -3.77
C ARG A 181 -12.91 -6.39 -2.71
N ALA A 182 -12.87 -5.94 -1.46
CA ALA A 182 -12.16 -6.58 -0.36
C ALA A 182 -13.09 -7.03 0.78
N LEU A 183 -14.30 -6.46 0.85
CA LEU A 183 -15.28 -6.73 1.90
C LEU A 183 -16.63 -7.12 1.33
N HIS A 184 -17.28 -8.08 1.98
CA HIS A 184 -18.70 -8.34 1.78
C HIS A 184 -19.54 -7.12 2.19
N PRO A 185 -20.67 -6.79 1.55
CA PRO A 185 -21.48 -5.61 1.85
C PRO A 185 -21.83 -5.42 3.34
N GLU A 186 -22.17 -6.48 4.06
CA GLU A 186 -22.47 -6.40 5.50
C GLU A 186 -21.25 -5.99 6.33
N LEU A 187 -20.05 -6.42 5.95
CA LEU A 187 -18.80 -6.02 6.61
C LEU A 187 -18.40 -4.59 6.26
N ALA A 188 -18.64 -4.19 5.00
CA ALA A 188 -18.42 -2.80 4.57
C ALA A 188 -19.38 -1.84 5.28
N GLN A 189 -20.65 -2.22 5.46
CA GLN A 189 -21.62 -1.44 6.24
C GLN A 189 -21.21 -1.35 7.70
N TRP A 190 -20.79 -2.47 8.32
CA TRP A 190 -20.26 -2.47 9.69
C TRP A 190 -19.09 -1.49 9.85
N LEU A 191 -18.20 -1.42 8.87
CA LEU A 191 -17.07 -0.48 8.88
C LEU A 191 -17.53 0.99 8.79
N VAL A 192 -18.54 1.28 7.98
CA VAL A 192 -19.17 2.61 7.89
C VAL A 192 -19.77 3.00 9.22
N ASP A 193 -20.50 2.08 9.86
CA ASP A 193 -21.15 2.33 11.15
C ASP A 193 -20.10 2.57 12.25
N LEU A 194 -19.01 1.79 12.26
CA LEU A 194 -17.87 2.02 13.13
C LEU A 194 -17.29 3.44 12.98
N GLN A 195 -17.07 3.92 11.78
CA GLN A 195 -16.56 5.28 11.54
C GLN A 195 -17.51 6.35 12.06
N ARG A 196 -18.82 6.17 11.83
CA ARG A 196 -19.85 7.09 12.30
C ARG A 196 -19.99 7.11 13.83
N GLU A 197 -19.93 5.95 14.46
CA GLU A 197 -19.93 5.81 15.94
C GLU A 197 -18.76 6.56 16.59
N GLU A 198 -17.60 6.58 15.91
CA GLU A 198 -16.39 7.27 16.36
C GLU A 198 -16.34 8.76 15.97
N GLY A 199 -17.40 9.29 15.36
CA GLY A 199 -17.56 10.72 15.08
C GLY A 199 -17.11 11.18 13.69
N VAL A 200 -16.82 10.25 12.77
CA VAL A 200 -16.52 10.59 11.37
C VAL A 200 -17.82 10.85 10.62
N GLU A 201 -17.96 11.99 9.95
CA GLU A 201 -19.01 12.20 8.97
C GLU A 201 -18.71 11.36 7.71
N VAL A 202 -19.57 10.39 7.37
CA VAL A 202 -19.35 9.52 6.20
C VAL A 202 -20.39 9.81 5.12
N LYS A 203 -19.91 10.26 3.96
CA LYS A 203 -20.67 10.49 2.72
C LYS A 203 -20.35 9.37 1.74
N LEU A 204 -21.35 8.55 1.45
CA LEU A 204 -21.26 7.45 0.48
C LEU A 204 -21.99 7.83 -0.80
N ASP A 205 -21.67 7.17 -1.91
CA ASP A 205 -22.24 7.46 -3.23
C ASP A 205 -22.13 8.96 -3.56
N ALA A 206 -20.96 9.54 -3.24
CA ALA A 206 -20.69 10.97 -3.28
C ALA A 206 -19.36 11.25 -4.01
N ARG A 207 -19.42 12.05 -5.06
CA ARG A 207 -18.27 12.39 -5.92
C ARG A 207 -17.99 13.88 -5.85
N ALA A 208 -16.73 14.22 -5.64
CA ALA A 208 -16.29 15.61 -5.78
C ALA A 208 -16.36 16.03 -7.25
N THR A 209 -17.11 17.09 -7.53
CA THR A 209 -17.31 17.64 -8.88
C THR A 209 -16.58 18.95 -9.09
N GLU A 210 -16.33 19.72 -8.02
CA GLU A 210 -15.62 20.99 -8.10
C GLU A 210 -14.77 21.23 -6.84
N LEU A 211 -13.58 21.80 -7.06
CA LEU A 211 -12.68 22.30 -6.04
C LEU A 211 -12.88 23.82 -5.91
N ILE A 212 -13.37 24.27 -4.74
CA ILE A 212 -13.65 25.68 -4.48
C ILE A 212 -12.55 26.22 -3.56
N GLY A 213 -11.70 27.11 -4.08
CA GLY A 213 -10.59 27.68 -3.34
C GLY A 213 -10.48 29.20 -3.48
N ASP A 214 -9.60 29.78 -2.68
CA ASP A 214 -9.17 31.16 -2.76
C ASP A 214 -7.63 31.20 -2.77
N GLY A 215 -7.07 31.73 -3.85
CA GLY A 215 -5.64 31.66 -4.11
C GLY A 215 -5.14 30.20 -4.22
N ASP A 216 -4.15 29.87 -3.41
CA ASP A 216 -3.52 28.54 -3.35
C ASP A 216 -4.08 27.65 -2.23
N ARG A 217 -5.24 28.03 -1.63
CA ARG A 217 -5.89 27.23 -0.59
C ARG A 217 -7.29 26.80 -1.03
N LEU A 218 -7.52 25.49 -0.98
CA LEU A 218 -8.83 24.89 -1.12
C LEU A 218 -9.66 25.19 0.14
N GLN A 219 -10.91 25.62 -0.03
CA GLN A 219 -11.82 25.94 1.07
C GLN A 219 -13.01 24.96 1.18
N ALA A 220 -13.42 24.42 0.04
CA ALA A 220 -14.53 23.49 0.02
C ALA A 220 -14.50 22.56 -1.21
N LEU A 221 -15.22 21.44 -1.09
CA LEU A 221 -15.61 20.56 -2.20
C LEU A 221 -17.08 20.73 -2.51
N LEU A 222 -17.44 20.79 -3.79
CA LEU A 222 -18.81 20.57 -4.23
C LEU A 222 -18.96 19.10 -4.61
N LEU A 223 -20.02 18.45 -4.12
CA LEU A 223 -20.33 17.06 -4.45
C LEU A 223 -21.41 16.99 -5.54
N ASP A 224 -21.56 15.82 -6.15
CA ASP A 224 -22.51 15.58 -7.25
C ASP A 224 -23.99 15.64 -6.82
N ASP A 225 -24.29 15.49 -5.54
CA ASP A 225 -25.62 15.72 -4.95
C ASP A 225 -25.92 17.21 -4.70
N GLY A 226 -24.98 18.11 -5.01
CA GLY A 226 -25.06 19.56 -4.77
C GLY A 226 -24.68 19.97 -3.35
N SER A 227 -24.33 19.04 -2.46
CA SER A 227 -23.85 19.38 -1.12
C SER A 227 -22.43 19.94 -1.17
N ARG A 228 -22.10 20.79 -0.19
CA ARG A 228 -20.80 21.42 -0.04
C ARG A 228 -20.12 20.92 1.23
N VAL A 229 -18.85 20.55 1.14
CA VAL A 229 -18.01 20.15 2.27
C VAL A 229 -16.95 21.22 2.49
N GLU A 230 -17.07 21.98 3.57
CA GLU A 230 -16.07 22.95 4.01
C GLU A 230 -14.89 22.23 4.63
N LEU A 231 -13.66 22.70 4.36
CA LEU A 231 -12.44 22.07 4.83
C LEU A 231 -11.31 23.06 5.07
N ASP A 232 -10.38 22.70 5.91
CA ASP A 232 -9.10 23.37 6.11
C ASP A 232 -7.97 22.61 5.40
N GLU A 233 -8.04 21.27 5.42
CA GLU A 233 -7.08 20.36 4.81
C GLU A 233 -7.82 19.22 4.08
N MET A 234 -7.24 18.69 3.02
CA MET A 234 -7.79 17.55 2.27
C MET A 234 -6.75 16.46 2.08
N LEU A 235 -7.14 15.20 2.34
CA LEU A 235 -6.38 14.02 1.93
C LEU A 235 -7.01 13.40 0.68
N VAL A 236 -6.21 13.14 -0.36
CA VAL A 236 -6.61 12.35 -1.53
C VAL A 236 -6.13 10.91 -1.35
N ALA A 237 -7.07 9.98 -1.17
CA ALA A 237 -6.83 8.55 -0.92
C ALA A 237 -7.59 7.65 -1.92
N ILE A 238 -7.63 8.04 -3.19
CA ILE A 238 -8.40 7.40 -4.28
C ILE A 238 -7.62 6.32 -5.04
N GLY A 239 -6.70 5.64 -4.38
CA GLY A 239 -5.90 4.56 -4.93
C GLY A 239 -4.49 4.98 -5.35
N VAL A 240 -3.81 4.04 -6.00
CA VAL A 240 -2.41 4.16 -6.39
C VAL A 240 -2.22 3.90 -7.89
N ILE A 241 -1.07 4.32 -8.42
CA ILE A 241 -0.63 4.08 -9.80
C ILE A 241 0.75 3.40 -9.71
N PRO A 242 0.98 2.25 -10.36
CA PRO A 242 2.30 1.64 -10.45
C PRO A 242 3.31 2.59 -11.07
N ASN A 243 4.54 2.62 -10.55
CA ASN A 243 5.62 3.46 -11.08
C ASN A 243 6.37 2.71 -12.17
N SER A 244 5.79 2.64 -13.37
CA SER A 244 6.32 1.90 -14.53
C SER A 244 6.54 2.78 -15.77
N GLU A 245 6.25 4.06 -15.75
CA GLU A 245 6.30 4.96 -16.92
C GLU A 245 7.71 5.17 -17.46
N TRP A 246 8.74 4.94 -16.65
CA TRP A 246 10.14 5.04 -17.03
C TRP A 246 10.66 3.81 -17.81
N LEU A 247 9.86 2.74 -17.87
CA LEU A 247 10.20 1.51 -18.58
C LEU A 247 10.00 1.69 -20.10
N PRO A 248 10.89 1.15 -20.94
CA PRO A 248 10.77 1.24 -22.40
C PRO A 248 9.68 0.32 -22.99
N ASP A 249 9.31 -0.73 -22.25
CA ASP A 249 8.36 -1.75 -22.64
C ASP A 249 7.45 -2.14 -21.48
N GLU A 250 6.43 -2.95 -21.76
CA GLU A 250 5.59 -3.54 -20.73
C GLU A 250 6.42 -4.37 -19.74
N LEU A 251 6.15 -4.20 -18.45
CA LEU A 251 6.88 -4.87 -17.37
C LEU A 251 6.90 -6.40 -17.53
N ALA A 252 5.82 -6.99 -18.03
CA ALA A 252 5.74 -8.45 -18.26
C ALA A 252 6.75 -8.93 -19.29
N LEU A 253 6.98 -8.15 -20.36
CA LEU A 253 7.99 -8.46 -21.38
C LEU A 253 9.42 -8.34 -20.84
N LEU A 254 9.66 -7.30 -20.02
CA LEU A 254 10.95 -7.09 -19.36
C LEU A 254 11.24 -8.21 -18.36
N ALA A 255 10.26 -8.58 -17.51
CA ALA A 255 10.40 -9.61 -16.51
C ALA A 255 10.48 -11.05 -17.07
N ALA A 256 10.24 -11.24 -18.38
CA ALA A 256 10.50 -12.49 -19.06
C ALA A 256 12.01 -12.72 -19.41
N ARG A 257 12.84 -11.68 -19.27
CA ARG A 257 14.29 -11.78 -19.46
C ARG A 257 14.94 -12.42 -18.22
N PRO A 258 16.01 -13.20 -18.39
CA PRO A 258 16.66 -13.86 -17.25
C PRO A 258 17.41 -12.92 -16.31
N ASP A 259 17.73 -11.71 -16.76
CA ASP A 259 18.50 -10.68 -16.06
C ASP A 259 17.63 -9.52 -15.52
N ILE A 260 16.29 -9.59 -15.66
CA ILE A 260 15.36 -8.58 -15.17
C ILE A 260 14.26 -9.25 -14.33
N HIS A 261 14.05 -8.75 -13.12
CA HIS A 261 13.09 -9.27 -12.17
C HIS A 261 12.14 -8.15 -11.72
N ALA A 262 10.88 -8.47 -11.44
CA ALA A 262 9.90 -7.52 -10.94
C ALA A 262 9.39 -7.93 -9.57
N ALA A 263 9.20 -6.95 -8.66
CA ALA A 263 8.72 -7.20 -7.30
C ALA A 263 7.98 -6.00 -6.69
N GLY A 264 6.98 -6.27 -5.86
CA GLY A 264 6.17 -5.27 -5.19
C GLY A 264 5.04 -4.74 -6.05
N ASP A 265 4.46 -3.59 -5.67
CA ASP A 265 3.24 -3.05 -6.29
C ASP A 265 3.37 -2.83 -7.80
N VAL A 266 4.57 -2.50 -8.30
CA VAL A 266 4.83 -2.36 -9.74
C VAL A 266 4.58 -3.65 -10.50
N ALA A 267 4.72 -4.80 -9.85
CA ALA A 267 4.46 -6.13 -10.41
C ALA A 267 3.02 -6.64 -10.20
N GLY A 268 2.09 -5.74 -9.83
CA GLY A 268 0.67 -6.06 -9.71
C GLY A 268 0.27 -6.70 -8.38
N GLY A 269 0.98 -6.45 -7.30
CA GLY A 269 0.68 -7.00 -5.98
C GLY A 269 0.42 -5.91 -4.94
N ASP A 270 -0.83 -5.56 -4.68
CA ASP A 270 -1.21 -4.50 -3.74
C ASP A 270 -1.12 -4.92 -2.25
N HIS A 271 -0.41 -6.01 -1.95
CA HIS A 271 -0.31 -6.55 -0.59
C HIS A 271 1.11 -6.49 -0.05
N TRP A 272 1.25 -5.99 1.18
CA TRP A 272 2.53 -5.89 1.87
C TRP A 272 3.25 -7.26 1.98
N GLU A 273 2.52 -8.34 2.34
CA GLU A 273 3.07 -9.70 2.43
C GLU A 273 3.61 -10.17 1.06
N LEU A 274 2.86 -9.89 -0.02
CA LEU A 274 3.23 -10.29 -1.37
C LEU A 274 4.47 -9.54 -1.86
N ALA A 275 4.55 -8.23 -1.61
CA ALA A 275 5.72 -7.43 -1.98
C ALA A 275 7.01 -7.97 -1.33
N GLY A 276 6.95 -8.33 -0.03
CA GLY A 276 8.09 -8.95 0.66
C GLY A 276 8.44 -10.33 0.13
N HIS A 277 7.44 -11.12 -0.26
CA HIS A 277 7.63 -12.43 -0.88
C HIS A 277 8.28 -12.32 -2.26
N GLN A 278 7.77 -11.41 -3.11
CA GLN A 278 8.30 -11.18 -4.47
C GLN A 278 9.75 -10.68 -4.43
N GLY A 279 10.12 -9.81 -3.50
CA GLY A 279 11.51 -9.39 -3.30
C GLY A 279 12.44 -10.57 -2.98
N LYS A 280 12.02 -11.48 -2.09
CA LYS A 280 12.77 -12.71 -1.81
C LYS A 280 12.80 -13.67 -3.01
N ALA A 281 11.74 -13.73 -3.79
CA ALA A 281 11.66 -14.56 -4.99
C ALA A 281 12.63 -14.07 -6.07
N ALA A 282 12.73 -12.74 -6.29
CA ALA A 282 13.71 -12.14 -7.17
C ALA A 282 15.15 -12.48 -6.77
N ALA A 283 15.46 -12.35 -5.46
CA ALA A 283 16.77 -12.75 -4.95
C ALA A 283 17.10 -14.23 -5.21
N LYS A 284 16.13 -15.13 -5.00
CA LYS A 284 16.30 -16.56 -5.27
C LYS A 284 16.55 -16.85 -6.75
N ALA A 285 15.81 -16.17 -7.63
CA ALA A 285 16.02 -16.29 -9.08
C ALA A 285 17.45 -15.89 -9.48
N ILE A 286 17.96 -14.76 -8.97
CA ILE A 286 19.35 -14.29 -9.17
C ILE A 286 20.36 -15.33 -8.66
N LEU A 287 20.06 -15.99 -7.54
CA LEU A 287 20.92 -17.06 -6.98
C LEU A 287 20.78 -18.40 -7.68
N GLY A 288 19.96 -18.52 -8.74
CA GLY A 288 19.68 -19.79 -9.43
C GLY A 288 18.87 -20.78 -8.59
N GLN A 289 18.12 -20.30 -7.59
CA GLN A 289 17.30 -21.10 -6.67
C GLN A 289 15.81 -20.99 -7.04
N ALA A 290 15.05 -22.05 -6.84
CA ALA A 290 13.60 -21.99 -7.00
C ALA A 290 12.94 -21.10 -5.93
N PRO A 291 12.07 -20.14 -6.33
CA PRO A 291 11.30 -19.38 -5.36
C PRO A 291 10.29 -20.28 -4.64
N ALA A 292 9.93 -19.91 -3.41
CA ALA A 292 8.81 -20.52 -2.73
C ALA A 292 7.49 -20.10 -3.42
N PRO A 293 6.42 -20.92 -3.36
CA PRO A 293 5.12 -20.49 -3.86
C PRO A 293 4.63 -19.25 -3.08
N PRO A 294 3.85 -18.35 -3.73
CA PRO A 294 3.33 -17.18 -3.04
C PRO A 294 2.41 -17.60 -1.89
N PRO A 295 2.44 -16.88 -0.76
CA PRO A 295 1.53 -17.15 0.34
C PRO A 295 0.09 -16.80 -0.05
N PHE A 296 -0.88 -17.39 0.62
CA PHE A 296 -2.25 -16.89 0.59
C PHE A 296 -2.26 -15.53 1.30
N THR A 297 -2.33 -14.46 0.53
CA THR A 297 -2.17 -13.09 1.03
C THR A 297 -3.42 -12.58 1.74
N GLY A 298 -3.21 -11.68 2.69
CA GLY A 298 -4.25 -10.94 3.35
C GLY A 298 -3.85 -9.48 3.55
N TRP A 299 -4.80 -8.68 3.95
CA TRP A 299 -4.60 -7.29 4.34
C TRP A 299 -4.98 -7.11 5.81
N TRP A 300 -4.50 -6.03 6.40
CA TRP A 300 -4.91 -5.62 7.74
C TRP A 300 -5.05 -4.11 7.81
N SER A 301 -5.85 -3.67 8.78
CA SER A 301 -6.00 -2.27 9.14
C SER A 301 -6.17 -2.15 10.65
N ASP A 302 -5.69 -1.06 11.23
CA ASP A 302 -5.88 -0.73 12.62
C ASP A 302 -6.68 0.59 12.67
N LEU A 303 -7.91 0.54 13.17
CA LEU A 303 -8.88 1.63 13.19
C LEU A 303 -9.50 1.73 14.57
N HIS A 304 -9.53 2.92 15.16
CA HIS A 304 -10.21 3.18 16.44
C HIS A 304 -9.87 2.15 17.54
N GLY A 305 -8.58 1.75 17.60
CA GLY A 305 -8.09 0.77 18.57
C GLY A 305 -8.42 -0.69 18.24
N VAL A 306 -9.06 -0.97 17.11
CA VAL A 306 -9.44 -2.32 16.69
C VAL A 306 -8.62 -2.76 15.48
N ARG A 307 -8.13 -4.01 15.51
CA ARG A 307 -7.43 -4.62 14.38
C ARG A 307 -8.35 -5.41 13.50
N LEU A 308 -8.41 -5.05 12.22
CA LEU A 308 -9.10 -5.76 11.17
C LEU A 308 -8.09 -6.56 10.35
N GLN A 309 -8.40 -7.81 10.01
CA GLN A 309 -7.55 -8.65 9.15
C GLN A 309 -8.44 -9.41 8.16
N GLY A 310 -8.31 -9.06 6.88
CA GLY A 310 -9.07 -9.65 5.78
C GLY A 310 -8.26 -10.66 4.98
N LEU A 311 -8.91 -11.67 4.47
CA LEU A 311 -8.37 -12.74 3.62
C LEU A 311 -9.32 -12.99 2.46
N GLY A 312 -8.79 -13.22 1.27
CA GLY A 312 -9.57 -13.56 0.08
C GLY A 312 -10.32 -12.36 -0.53
N ALA A 313 -11.25 -12.65 -1.44
CA ALA A 313 -12.02 -11.65 -2.19
C ALA A 313 -13.50 -12.10 -2.30
N PRO A 314 -14.39 -11.53 -1.48
CA PRO A 314 -15.82 -11.84 -1.52
C PRO A 314 -16.49 -11.18 -2.72
N ALA A 315 -17.65 -11.72 -3.12
CA ALA A 315 -18.62 -11.04 -3.97
C ALA A 315 -19.85 -10.61 -3.15
N ALA A 316 -20.61 -9.65 -3.68
CA ALA A 316 -21.73 -9.07 -2.94
C ALA A 316 -22.87 -10.05 -2.64
N ASN A 317 -22.99 -11.11 -3.44
CA ASN A 317 -24.04 -12.15 -3.32
C ASN A 317 -23.55 -13.43 -2.65
N ASP A 318 -22.33 -13.46 -2.13
CA ASP A 318 -21.81 -14.60 -1.37
C ASP A 318 -22.53 -14.71 -0.01
N GLU A 319 -22.59 -15.91 0.54
CA GLU A 319 -23.15 -16.14 1.89
C GLU A 319 -22.13 -15.75 2.97
N ILE A 320 -22.58 -15.07 4.02
CA ILE A 320 -21.73 -14.67 5.14
C ILE A 320 -22.22 -15.25 6.46
N VAL A 321 -21.27 -15.73 7.28
CA VAL A 321 -21.55 -16.25 8.62
C VAL A 321 -20.63 -15.57 9.63
N PHE A 322 -21.23 -14.93 10.62
CA PHE A 322 -20.53 -14.27 11.74
C PHE A 322 -20.36 -15.21 12.91
N LYS A 323 -19.23 -15.10 13.61
CA LYS A 323 -18.94 -15.73 14.90
C LYS A 323 -18.31 -14.73 15.85
N GLY A 324 -18.85 -14.59 17.05
CA GLY A 324 -18.50 -13.56 18.02
C GLY A 324 -19.53 -12.43 18.00
N ASN A 325 -19.15 -11.26 18.50
CA ASN A 325 -20.08 -10.13 18.68
C ASN A 325 -19.59 -8.89 17.91
N PRO A 326 -20.22 -8.54 16.74
CA PRO A 326 -19.88 -7.32 16.01
C PRO A 326 -20.04 -6.03 16.84
N ALA A 327 -21.01 -5.95 17.74
CA ALA A 327 -21.21 -4.78 18.59
C ALA A 327 -20.10 -4.58 19.64
N GLU A 328 -19.41 -5.66 20.03
CA GLU A 328 -18.23 -5.61 20.91
C GLU A 328 -16.92 -5.49 20.14
N ARG A 329 -16.99 -5.40 18.80
CA ARG A 329 -15.82 -5.35 17.90
C ARG A 329 -14.88 -6.56 18.09
N ASP A 330 -15.45 -7.71 18.46
CA ASP A 330 -14.75 -8.99 18.71
C ASP A 330 -15.46 -10.12 17.99
N PHE A 331 -15.14 -10.30 16.70
CA PHE A 331 -15.77 -11.31 15.85
C PHE A 331 -14.88 -11.72 14.67
N HIS A 332 -15.25 -12.81 14.03
CA HIS A 332 -14.80 -13.10 12.68
C HIS A 332 -15.99 -13.52 11.81
N ALA A 333 -15.85 -13.28 10.52
CA ALA A 333 -16.82 -13.68 9.51
C ALA A 333 -16.14 -14.55 8.45
N VAL A 334 -16.84 -15.57 7.99
CA VAL A 334 -16.45 -16.39 6.84
C VAL A 334 -17.47 -16.17 5.74
N VAL A 335 -16.96 -15.88 4.55
CA VAL A 335 -17.77 -15.68 3.35
C VAL A 335 -17.60 -16.86 2.43
N SER A 336 -18.71 -17.41 1.95
CA SER A 336 -18.74 -18.63 1.13
C SER A 336 -19.52 -18.41 -0.16
N ARG A 337 -19.03 -18.98 -1.24
CA ARG A 337 -19.69 -19.04 -2.55
C ARG A 337 -20.02 -20.49 -2.87
N ASP A 338 -21.31 -20.80 -3.08
CA ASP A 338 -21.77 -22.17 -3.31
C ASP A 338 -21.28 -23.16 -2.22
N GLY A 339 -21.30 -22.69 -0.96
CA GLY A 339 -20.83 -23.48 0.19
C GLY A 339 -19.30 -23.59 0.34
N VAL A 340 -18.52 -22.97 -0.55
CA VAL A 340 -17.04 -22.97 -0.52
C VAL A 340 -16.53 -21.66 0.09
N PRO A 341 -15.72 -21.68 1.16
CA PRO A 341 -15.12 -20.48 1.73
C PRO A 341 -14.21 -19.77 0.73
N VAL A 342 -14.49 -18.49 0.48
CA VAL A 342 -13.75 -17.64 -0.48
C VAL A 342 -13.08 -16.43 0.17
N ALA A 343 -13.61 -15.98 1.31
CA ALA A 343 -13.04 -14.86 2.05
C ALA A 343 -13.33 -14.99 3.55
N ALA A 344 -12.57 -14.25 4.35
CA ALA A 344 -12.81 -14.13 5.78
C ALA A 344 -12.32 -12.76 6.29
N LEU A 345 -12.95 -12.26 7.35
CA LEU A 345 -12.50 -11.09 8.12
C LEU A 345 -12.45 -11.48 9.60
N ALA A 346 -11.37 -11.11 10.28
CA ALA A 346 -11.29 -11.13 11.74
C ALA A 346 -11.14 -9.70 12.27
N VAL A 347 -11.94 -9.35 13.28
CA VAL A 347 -11.98 -8.07 13.97
C VAL A 347 -11.71 -8.33 15.45
N GLY A 348 -10.65 -7.74 16.00
CA GLY A 348 -10.22 -7.99 17.38
C GLY A 348 -9.71 -9.41 17.66
N GLN A 349 -9.73 -10.31 16.69
CA GLN A 349 -9.40 -11.73 16.83
C GLN A 349 -8.17 -12.18 16.01
N PRO A 350 -6.97 -11.64 16.25
CA PRO A 350 -5.79 -12.00 15.45
C PRO A 350 -5.40 -13.48 15.54
N ARG A 351 -5.80 -14.17 16.61
CA ARG A 351 -5.54 -15.61 16.82
C ARG A 351 -6.34 -16.52 15.88
N GLU A 352 -7.44 -16.04 15.30
CA GLU A 352 -8.24 -16.77 14.33
C GLU A 352 -7.62 -16.78 12.92
N ILE A 353 -6.77 -15.82 12.59
CA ILE A 353 -6.21 -15.66 11.24
C ILE A 353 -5.48 -16.91 10.72
N PRO A 354 -4.62 -17.61 11.48
CA PRO A 354 -3.97 -18.81 10.98
C PRO A 354 -4.98 -19.91 10.60
N ARG A 355 -6.06 -20.07 11.39
CA ARG A 355 -7.13 -21.05 11.13
C ARG A 355 -7.93 -20.66 9.88
N LEU A 356 -8.31 -19.39 9.75
CA LEU A 356 -9.04 -18.87 8.60
C LEU A 356 -8.21 -18.97 7.33
N ARG A 357 -6.92 -18.63 7.39
CA ARG A 357 -5.99 -18.76 6.25
C ARG A 357 -5.87 -20.21 5.78
N LYS A 358 -5.75 -21.16 6.72
CA LYS A 358 -5.72 -22.59 6.41
C LYS A 358 -7.02 -23.05 5.74
N LEU A 359 -8.18 -22.65 6.29
CA LEU A 359 -9.50 -22.96 5.73
C LEU A 359 -9.60 -22.52 4.27
N LEU A 360 -9.23 -21.28 3.97
CA LEU A 360 -9.30 -20.74 2.60
C LEU A 360 -8.28 -21.42 1.67
N ALA A 361 -7.05 -21.66 2.13
CA ALA A 361 -6.01 -22.28 1.32
C ALA A 361 -6.36 -23.74 0.93
N GLU A 362 -6.94 -24.52 1.82
CA GLU A 362 -7.39 -25.90 1.56
C GLU A 362 -8.45 -25.96 0.45
N HIS A 363 -9.33 -24.94 0.38
CA HIS A 363 -10.38 -24.87 -0.64
C HIS A 363 -9.89 -24.25 -1.96
N ALA A 364 -8.93 -23.30 -1.92
CA ALA A 364 -8.30 -22.76 -3.12
C ALA A 364 -7.54 -23.83 -3.94
N LEU A 365 -6.89 -24.77 -3.25
CA LEU A 365 -6.18 -25.90 -3.89
C LEU A 365 -7.12 -26.96 -4.49
N SER A 366 -8.38 -27.01 -4.07
CA SER A 366 -9.38 -27.97 -4.58
C SER A 366 -10.14 -27.50 -5.81
N GLN A 367 -9.98 -26.23 -6.23
CA GLN A 367 -10.55 -25.73 -7.48
C GLN A 367 -9.55 -25.87 -8.62
N PRO A 368 -9.90 -26.48 -9.77
CA PRO A 368 -9.05 -26.46 -10.94
C PRO A 368 -8.88 -25.00 -11.37
N SER A 369 -7.61 -24.58 -11.57
CA SER A 369 -7.23 -23.27 -12.06
C SER A 369 -8.07 -22.88 -13.27
N LYS A 370 -8.93 -21.86 -13.14
CA LYS A 370 -9.62 -21.20 -14.27
C LYS A 370 -8.69 -20.22 -15.00
N GLU A 371 -7.44 -20.60 -15.21
CA GLU A 371 -6.51 -19.89 -16.09
C GLU A 371 -6.15 -20.80 -17.27
N ALA A 372 -7.09 -20.97 -18.20
CA ALA A 372 -6.86 -21.39 -19.58
C ALA A 372 -8.21 -21.34 -20.32
N ALA A 373 -8.70 -20.15 -20.65
CA ALA A 373 -9.61 -19.93 -21.78
C ALA A 373 -9.54 -18.46 -22.21
#